data_b55bc8f64e4f2d162fbe723e4f9d4290
#
_entry.id   b55bc8f64e4f2d162fbe723e4f9d4290
#
_cell.length_a   1.000
_cell.length_b   1.000
_cell.length_c   1.000
_cell.angle_alpha   90.00
_cell.angle_beta   90.00
_cell.angle_gamma   90.00
#
_symmetry.space_group_name_H-M   'P 1'
#
loop_
_entity.id
_entity.type
_entity.pdbx_description
1 polymer ?
#
loop_
_entity_poly.entity_id
_entity_poly.type
_entity_poly.pdbx_seq_one_letter_code
_entity_poly.pdbx_strand_id
1 'polypeptide(L)'
;MRRPLRHLILSLFIMLAWGTGWLMLWTLSFYLTHNGQQAALFLPQGVYLALLILLARRYWPALILPVLAALLWLHEERLLTHHVMLAVPLTALLSAWLAQRYWHAFPLYWQRLSMLIAAVTVNALLQTLLLSPFLESPATLLLLASFTGGVLLTPFVYLVFEFLRQQHRYHLLGLDTSNPPLRTSLIIWCSLFFIIGIGTQMVLSPSLERLLLIVVFLPNVVMAWKFGWQGGVLSGLLGSMMITIARQVGIGFSDLLELEIFLATQSLLGMGLGIAISRQQHLAMNLDRYRRRLEAELQARRELTEKLIHTEEDTRKHLARELHDEIGQNITAIQIQSQLVKRAGDTPLAVEAAGQINELARRIHHSTRQLLRQLRPPVLDELSLKEALHHLVNEFAFTERGITCRFDYQLPAPPQSETVIFTLYRLLQELLNNVSKHADASEVTILLCQRHDQLHLEVRDNGSGMGSQQPAGFGIQGMRERVSALGGDLTLESHAGTRVIVNLPTNLQQTPH
;
A
#
# COMPACT_ATOMS: atom_id res chain seq x y z
N MET A 1 -2.98 9.48 -47.19
CA MET A 1 -1.96 8.48 -47.62
C MET A 1 -2.44 7.10 -47.27
N ARG A 2 -2.43 6.11 -48.19
CA ARG A 2 -2.85 4.74 -47.97
C ARG A 2 -1.93 4.09 -46.90
N ARG A 3 -2.47 3.38 -45.92
CA ARG A 3 -1.73 2.71 -44.84
C ARG A 3 -0.46 1.96 -45.29
N PRO A 4 -0.45 1.21 -46.41
CA PRO A 4 0.74 0.50 -46.87
C PRO A 4 1.90 1.43 -47.27
N LEU A 5 1.62 2.58 -47.90
CA LEU A 5 2.65 3.54 -48.29
C LEU A 5 3.36 4.16 -47.09
N ARG A 6 2.62 4.45 -46.02
CA ARG A 6 3.19 4.97 -44.76
C ARG A 6 4.13 3.94 -44.10
N HIS A 7 3.76 2.65 -44.12
CA HIS A 7 4.61 1.59 -43.59
C HIS A 7 5.88 1.39 -44.42
N LEU A 8 5.78 1.47 -45.73
CA LEU A 8 6.93 1.38 -46.62
C LEU A 8 7.93 2.52 -46.39
N ILE A 9 7.45 3.75 -46.34
CA ILE A 9 8.30 4.95 -46.07
C ILE A 9 8.98 4.81 -44.72
N LEU A 10 8.24 4.37 -43.66
CA LEU A 10 8.80 4.18 -42.32
C LEU A 10 9.85 3.07 -42.32
N SER A 11 9.61 1.95 -43.01
CA SER A 11 10.59 0.85 -43.13
C SER A 11 11.87 1.30 -43.84
N LEU A 12 11.75 2.12 -44.92
CA LEU A 12 12.90 2.66 -45.63
C LEU A 12 13.70 3.63 -44.75
N PHE A 13 13.01 4.48 -44.00
CA PHE A 13 13.63 5.39 -43.03
C PHE A 13 14.38 4.65 -41.94
N ILE A 14 13.75 3.59 -41.34
CA ILE A 14 14.39 2.75 -40.34
C ILE A 14 15.62 2.07 -40.93
N MET A 15 15.53 1.53 -42.15
CA MET A 15 16.62 0.86 -42.84
C MET A 15 17.84 1.79 -43.03
N LEU A 16 17.60 3.00 -43.50
CA LEU A 16 18.68 3.98 -43.70
C LEU A 16 19.28 4.46 -42.40
N ALA A 17 18.44 4.88 -41.44
CA ALA A 17 18.90 5.39 -40.13
C ALA A 17 19.63 4.31 -39.33
N TRP A 18 19.13 3.07 -39.37
CA TRP A 18 19.78 1.97 -38.66
C TRP A 18 21.06 1.51 -39.36
N GLY A 19 21.08 1.44 -40.69
CA GLY A 19 22.28 1.06 -41.43
C GLY A 19 23.46 2.02 -41.18
N THR A 20 23.19 3.32 -41.27
CA THR A 20 24.21 4.34 -40.93
C THR A 20 24.61 4.30 -39.44
N GLY A 21 23.65 4.14 -38.53
CA GLY A 21 23.91 4.02 -37.11
C GLY A 21 24.72 2.79 -36.76
N TRP A 22 24.44 1.63 -37.40
CA TRP A 22 25.20 0.41 -37.21
C TRP A 22 26.67 0.57 -37.65
N LEU A 23 26.91 1.16 -38.82
CA LEU A 23 28.28 1.43 -39.29
C LEU A 23 29.04 2.39 -38.37
N MET A 24 28.39 3.44 -37.88
CA MET A 24 29.00 4.34 -36.88
C MET A 24 29.37 3.59 -35.59
N LEU A 25 28.47 2.77 -35.07
CA LEU A 25 28.76 1.97 -33.88
C LEU A 25 29.86 0.94 -34.12
N TRP A 26 29.89 0.31 -35.30
CA TRP A 26 30.96 -0.59 -35.69
C TRP A 26 32.31 0.11 -35.78
N THR A 27 32.37 1.29 -36.45
CA THR A 27 33.59 2.09 -36.53
C THR A 27 34.11 2.50 -35.16
N LEU A 28 33.22 2.92 -34.27
CA LEU A 28 33.56 3.24 -32.88
C LEU A 28 34.11 2.00 -32.14
N SER A 29 33.44 0.85 -32.29
CA SER A 29 33.88 -0.42 -31.72
C SER A 29 35.22 -0.86 -32.28
N PHE A 30 35.43 -0.70 -33.58
CA PHE A 30 36.70 -1.04 -34.24
C PHE A 30 37.86 -0.20 -33.71
N TYR A 31 37.63 1.08 -33.51
CA TYR A 31 38.61 1.97 -32.91
C TYR A 31 38.99 1.55 -31.49
N LEU A 32 38.09 0.93 -30.75
CA LEU A 32 38.35 0.45 -29.38
C LEU A 32 39.02 -0.93 -29.32
N THR A 33 38.60 -1.84 -30.21
CA THR A 33 39.03 -3.25 -30.16
C THR A 33 40.18 -3.55 -31.10
N HIS A 34 40.43 -2.70 -32.09
CA HIS A 34 41.38 -2.90 -33.20
C HIS A 34 41.17 -4.25 -33.92
N ASN A 35 39.96 -4.83 -33.80
CA ASN A 35 39.60 -6.11 -34.41
C ASN A 35 38.18 -6.02 -35.00
N GLY A 36 38.06 -6.20 -36.33
CA GLY A 36 36.78 -6.03 -37.03
C GLY A 36 35.70 -7.02 -36.58
N GLN A 37 36.08 -8.23 -36.20
CA GLN A 37 35.14 -9.27 -35.74
C GLN A 37 34.59 -8.92 -34.35
N GLN A 38 35.45 -8.55 -33.41
CA GLN A 38 35.02 -8.12 -32.08
C GLN A 38 34.20 -6.83 -32.15
N ALA A 39 34.56 -5.88 -33.05
CA ALA A 39 33.84 -4.65 -33.29
C ALA A 39 32.37 -4.89 -33.68
N ALA A 40 32.10 -5.90 -34.52
CA ALA A 40 30.74 -6.25 -34.93
C ALA A 40 29.90 -6.87 -33.78
N LEU A 41 30.54 -7.51 -32.80
CA LEU A 41 29.87 -8.13 -31.64
C LEU A 41 29.68 -7.16 -30.47
N PHE A 42 30.46 -6.09 -30.39
CA PHE A 42 30.49 -5.18 -29.24
C PHE A 42 29.28 -4.20 -29.24
N LEU A 43 29.49 -2.92 -29.53
CA LEU A 43 28.45 -1.89 -29.42
C LEU A 43 27.26 -2.09 -30.38
N PRO A 44 27.45 -2.46 -31.67
CA PRO A 44 26.32 -2.58 -32.60
C PRO A 44 25.31 -3.63 -32.16
N GLN A 45 25.79 -4.72 -31.53
CA GLN A 45 24.95 -5.84 -31.16
C GLN A 45 23.95 -5.50 -30.06
N GLY A 46 24.34 -4.69 -29.07
CA GLY A 46 23.44 -4.26 -28.00
C GLY A 46 22.26 -3.44 -28.49
N VAL A 47 22.52 -2.48 -29.41
CA VAL A 47 21.44 -1.67 -30.02
C VAL A 47 20.57 -2.51 -30.95
N TYR A 48 21.18 -3.38 -31.76
CA TYR A 48 20.47 -4.28 -32.67
C TYR A 48 19.48 -5.18 -31.96
N LEU A 49 19.93 -5.88 -30.91
CA LEU A 49 19.07 -6.74 -30.09
C LEU A 49 17.92 -5.95 -29.44
N ALA A 50 18.20 -4.76 -28.91
CA ALA A 50 17.18 -3.90 -28.32
C ALA A 50 16.11 -3.49 -29.35
N LEU A 51 16.52 -3.05 -30.55
CA LEU A 51 15.61 -2.67 -31.62
C LEU A 51 14.74 -3.85 -32.09
N LEU A 52 15.31 -5.05 -32.21
CA LEU A 52 14.54 -6.25 -32.53
C LEU A 52 13.50 -6.58 -31.48
N ILE A 53 13.80 -6.41 -30.19
CA ILE A 53 12.86 -6.68 -29.09
C ILE A 53 11.76 -5.62 -29.03
N LEU A 54 12.09 -4.35 -29.19
CA LEU A 54 11.19 -3.23 -28.98
C LEU A 54 10.28 -2.90 -30.17
N LEU A 55 10.77 -3.16 -31.40
CA LEU A 55 10.02 -2.87 -32.63
C LEU A 55 9.16 -4.06 -33.05
N ALA A 56 8.03 -3.77 -33.70
CA ALA A 56 7.15 -4.81 -34.22
C ALA A 56 7.86 -5.66 -35.29
N ARG A 57 7.60 -6.98 -35.34
CA ARG A 57 8.22 -7.95 -36.25
C ARG A 57 8.19 -7.55 -37.73
N ARG A 58 7.17 -6.81 -38.16
CA ARG A 58 7.06 -6.28 -39.53
C ARG A 58 8.23 -5.38 -39.94
N TYR A 59 8.97 -4.79 -38.99
CA TYR A 59 10.14 -3.94 -39.24
C TYR A 59 11.47 -4.71 -39.13
N TRP A 60 11.47 -5.99 -38.77
CA TRP A 60 12.68 -6.80 -38.67
C TRP A 60 13.47 -6.87 -39.98
N PRO A 61 12.86 -7.03 -41.20
CA PRO A 61 13.61 -6.98 -42.44
C PRO A 61 14.37 -5.67 -42.65
N ALA A 62 13.78 -4.53 -42.22
CA ALA A 62 14.43 -3.22 -42.33
C ALA A 62 15.62 -3.06 -41.36
N LEU A 63 15.70 -3.89 -40.31
CA LEU A 63 16.85 -3.94 -39.40
C LEU A 63 17.92 -4.94 -39.86
N ILE A 64 17.53 -6.07 -40.44
CA ILE A 64 18.43 -7.17 -40.83
C ILE A 64 19.18 -6.83 -42.10
N LEU A 65 18.49 -6.35 -43.15
CA LEU A 65 19.06 -6.13 -44.47
C LEU A 65 20.27 -5.19 -44.45
N PRO A 66 20.23 -3.99 -43.80
CA PRO A 66 21.37 -3.10 -43.76
C PRO A 66 22.58 -3.69 -43.00
N VAL A 67 22.33 -4.49 -41.96
CA VAL A 67 23.42 -5.16 -41.20
C VAL A 67 24.09 -6.23 -42.07
N LEU A 68 23.30 -7.05 -42.77
CA LEU A 68 23.88 -8.04 -43.71
C LEU A 68 24.65 -7.37 -44.83
N ALA A 69 24.15 -6.28 -45.40
CA ALA A 69 24.84 -5.54 -46.44
C ALA A 69 26.17 -4.92 -45.94
N ALA A 70 26.15 -4.37 -44.73
CA ALA A 70 27.34 -3.83 -44.08
C ALA A 70 28.40 -4.93 -43.79
N LEU A 71 27.97 -6.09 -43.27
CA LEU A 71 28.87 -7.22 -43.01
C LEU A 71 29.47 -7.79 -44.30
N LEU A 72 28.68 -7.88 -45.38
CA LEU A 72 29.20 -8.29 -46.70
C LEU A 72 30.23 -7.29 -47.22
N TRP A 73 29.94 -6.00 -47.18
CA TRP A 73 30.87 -4.97 -47.57
C TRP A 73 32.18 -5.01 -46.76
N LEU A 74 32.11 -5.12 -45.43
CA LEU A 74 33.28 -5.25 -44.54
C LEU A 74 34.09 -6.52 -44.83
N HIS A 75 33.42 -7.59 -45.29
CA HIS A 75 34.11 -8.82 -45.68
C HIS A 75 34.89 -8.62 -47.01
N GLU A 76 34.28 -7.96 -47.99
CA GLU A 76 34.96 -7.61 -49.27
C GLU A 76 36.18 -6.73 -49.03
N GLU A 77 36.10 -5.76 -48.08
CA GLU A 77 37.21 -4.90 -47.68
C GLU A 77 38.27 -5.61 -46.82
N ARG A 78 38.15 -6.95 -46.59
CA ARG A 78 39.02 -7.78 -45.76
C ARG A 78 39.12 -7.37 -44.28
N LEU A 79 38.18 -6.55 -43.81
CA LEU A 79 38.09 -6.18 -42.40
C LEU A 79 37.44 -7.27 -41.56
N LEU A 80 36.74 -8.21 -42.20
CA LEU A 80 36.20 -9.43 -41.62
C LEU A 80 36.82 -10.65 -42.34
N THR A 81 37.47 -11.57 -41.60
CA THR A 81 38.19 -12.70 -42.18
C THR A 81 37.27 -13.88 -42.54
N HIS A 82 36.11 -14.02 -41.86
CA HIS A 82 35.28 -15.21 -42.01
C HIS A 82 33.83 -14.88 -42.40
N HIS A 83 33.25 -15.60 -43.35
CA HIS A 83 31.86 -15.50 -43.77
C HIS A 83 30.85 -15.84 -42.66
N VAL A 84 31.27 -16.56 -41.62
CA VAL A 84 30.45 -16.94 -40.46
C VAL A 84 29.90 -15.71 -39.72
N MET A 85 30.54 -14.55 -39.84
CA MET A 85 30.03 -13.30 -39.28
C MET A 85 28.66 -12.86 -39.84
N LEU A 86 28.29 -13.35 -41.03
CA LEU A 86 26.96 -13.13 -41.61
C LEU A 86 25.84 -13.84 -40.82
N ALA A 87 26.18 -14.81 -39.96
CA ALA A 87 25.23 -15.46 -39.08
C ALA A 87 24.92 -14.67 -37.80
N VAL A 88 25.73 -13.68 -37.44
CA VAL A 88 25.56 -12.85 -36.23
C VAL A 88 24.17 -12.21 -36.13
N PRO A 89 23.62 -11.56 -37.18
CA PRO A 89 22.28 -11.00 -37.11
C PRO A 89 21.18 -12.05 -36.88
N LEU A 90 21.41 -13.30 -37.34
CA LEU A 90 20.40 -14.37 -37.23
C LEU A 90 20.28 -14.92 -35.80
N THR A 91 21.38 -14.97 -35.04
CA THR A 91 21.35 -15.41 -33.63
C THR A 91 20.50 -14.46 -32.77
N ALA A 92 20.56 -13.16 -33.04
CA ALA A 92 19.78 -12.16 -32.32
C ALA A 92 18.26 -12.31 -32.57
N LEU A 93 17.84 -12.87 -33.73
CA LEU A 93 16.44 -13.10 -34.02
C LEU A 93 15.79 -14.10 -33.04
N LEU A 94 16.49 -15.18 -32.70
CA LEU A 94 15.97 -16.17 -31.77
C LEU A 94 15.79 -15.57 -30.36
N SER A 95 16.81 -14.87 -29.89
CA SER A 95 16.79 -14.20 -28.57
C SER A 95 15.71 -13.13 -28.50
N ALA A 96 15.56 -12.32 -29.56
CA ALA A 96 14.54 -11.29 -29.65
C ALA A 96 13.12 -11.88 -29.77
N TRP A 97 12.95 -12.98 -30.51
CA TRP A 97 11.67 -13.67 -30.63
C TRP A 97 11.19 -14.22 -29.28
N LEU A 98 12.08 -14.86 -28.53
CA LEU A 98 11.80 -15.34 -27.17
C LEU A 98 11.43 -14.19 -26.24
N ALA A 99 12.21 -13.10 -26.23
CA ALA A 99 11.93 -11.94 -25.42
C ALA A 99 10.58 -11.30 -25.76
N GLN A 100 10.25 -11.14 -27.07
CA GLN A 100 8.95 -10.59 -27.48
C GLN A 100 7.77 -11.48 -27.09
N ARG A 101 7.93 -12.81 -27.10
CA ARG A 101 6.86 -13.74 -26.73
C ARG A 101 6.44 -13.56 -25.28
N TYR A 102 7.39 -13.27 -24.38
CA TYR A 102 7.14 -13.09 -22.97
C TYR A 102 7.00 -11.61 -22.55
N TRP A 103 7.14 -10.66 -23.48
CA TRP A 103 7.11 -9.22 -23.19
C TRP A 103 5.85 -8.76 -22.45
N HIS A 104 4.70 -9.31 -22.81
CA HIS A 104 3.42 -8.95 -22.21
C HIS A 104 3.18 -9.63 -20.85
N ALA A 105 3.86 -10.74 -20.59
CA ALA A 105 3.78 -11.43 -19.29
C ALA A 105 4.48 -10.64 -18.17
N PHE A 106 5.38 -9.72 -18.52
CA PHE A 106 6.17 -8.93 -17.59
C PHE A 106 5.80 -7.44 -17.68
N PRO A 107 4.78 -6.98 -16.92
CA PRO A 107 4.32 -5.59 -16.99
C PRO A 107 5.26 -4.60 -16.30
N LEU A 108 6.03 -5.07 -15.29
CA LEU A 108 6.87 -4.21 -14.46
C LEU A 108 8.22 -3.93 -15.14
N TYR A 109 8.72 -2.68 -15.03
CA TYR A 109 9.99 -2.25 -15.64
C TYR A 109 11.18 -3.13 -15.23
N TRP A 110 11.28 -3.52 -13.95
CA TRP A 110 12.38 -4.35 -13.48
C TRP A 110 12.35 -5.77 -14.08
N GLN A 111 11.17 -6.33 -14.30
CA GLN A 111 11.01 -7.62 -14.97
C GLN A 111 11.44 -7.53 -16.44
N ARG A 112 11.10 -6.44 -17.12
CA ARG A 112 11.54 -6.18 -18.51
C ARG A 112 13.03 -5.99 -18.60
N LEU A 113 13.65 -5.25 -17.68
CA LEU A 113 15.10 -5.10 -17.62
C LEU A 113 15.80 -6.43 -17.37
N SER A 114 15.33 -7.24 -16.43
CA SER A 114 15.88 -8.58 -16.17
C SER A 114 15.72 -9.50 -17.39
N MET A 115 14.61 -9.41 -18.11
CA MET A 115 14.39 -10.15 -19.36
C MET A 115 15.34 -9.67 -20.47
N LEU A 116 15.58 -8.37 -20.58
CA LEU A 116 16.57 -7.84 -21.54
C LEU A 116 17.97 -8.36 -21.25
N ILE A 117 18.39 -8.39 -19.99
CA ILE A 117 19.69 -9.00 -19.59
C ILE A 117 19.72 -10.48 -19.96
N ALA A 118 18.66 -11.24 -19.64
CA ALA A 118 18.58 -12.64 -20.00
C ALA A 118 18.67 -12.84 -21.54
N ALA A 119 18.00 -12.00 -22.32
CA ALA A 119 18.09 -12.04 -23.79
C ALA A 119 19.50 -11.72 -24.30
N VAL A 120 20.18 -10.74 -23.69
CA VAL A 120 21.59 -10.41 -23.98
C VAL A 120 22.49 -11.61 -23.67
N THR A 121 22.33 -12.23 -22.51
CA THR A 121 23.13 -13.41 -22.09
C THR A 121 22.93 -14.56 -23.04
N VAL A 122 21.69 -14.90 -23.38
CA VAL A 122 21.38 -15.97 -24.32
C VAL A 122 21.97 -15.67 -25.70
N ASN A 123 21.85 -14.43 -26.18
CA ASN A 123 22.40 -14.03 -27.46
C ASN A 123 23.94 -14.13 -27.48
N ALA A 124 24.62 -13.67 -26.42
CA ALA A 124 26.08 -13.75 -26.31
C ALA A 124 26.56 -15.22 -26.29
N LEU A 125 25.87 -16.09 -25.56
CA LEU A 125 26.16 -17.52 -25.55
C LEU A 125 25.96 -18.18 -26.91
N LEU A 126 24.85 -17.89 -27.61
CA LEU A 126 24.59 -18.40 -28.94
C LEU A 126 25.64 -17.94 -29.96
N GLN A 127 26.04 -16.69 -29.90
CA GLN A 127 27.10 -16.15 -30.78
C GLN A 127 28.43 -16.81 -30.51
N THR A 128 28.82 -16.94 -29.25
CA THR A 128 30.06 -17.60 -28.87
C THR A 128 30.10 -19.05 -29.33
N LEU A 129 29.00 -19.80 -29.11
CA LEU A 129 28.90 -21.19 -29.53
C LEU A 129 29.01 -21.34 -31.07
N LEU A 130 28.39 -20.43 -31.82
CA LEU A 130 28.40 -20.46 -33.28
C LEU A 130 29.73 -20.02 -33.86
N LEU A 131 30.38 -18.99 -33.28
CA LEU A 131 31.53 -18.34 -33.87
C LEU A 131 32.89 -18.93 -33.39
N SER A 132 32.97 -19.47 -32.16
CA SER A 132 34.22 -19.98 -31.57
C SER A 132 34.93 -21.06 -32.38
N PRO A 133 34.22 -21.95 -33.14
CA PRO A 133 34.91 -22.96 -33.96
C PRO A 133 35.63 -22.39 -35.19
N PHE A 134 35.24 -21.20 -35.65
CA PHE A 134 35.70 -20.61 -36.91
C PHE A 134 36.61 -19.40 -36.72
N LEU A 135 36.65 -18.85 -35.50
CA LEU A 135 37.46 -17.66 -35.19
C LEU A 135 38.68 -18.04 -34.35
N GLU A 136 39.84 -17.45 -34.66
CA GLU A 136 41.07 -17.63 -33.89
C GLU A 136 41.02 -16.93 -32.52
N SER A 137 40.03 -16.05 -32.30
CA SER A 137 39.86 -15.32 -31.04
C SER A 137 39.39 -16.25 -29.93
N PRO A 138 39.87 -16.08 -28.68
CA PRO A 138 39.39 -16.87 -27.55
C PRO A 138 37.88 -16.73 -27.36
N ALA A 139 37.20 -17.86 -27.09
CA ALA A 139 35.74 -17.87 -26.86
C ALA A 139 35.33 -16.92 -25.73
N THR A 140 36.18 -16.72 -24.74
CA THR A 140 35.94 -15.78 -23.63
C THR A 140 35.87 -14.32 -24.10
N LEU A 141 36.71 -13.90 -25.03
CA LEU A 141 36.67 -12.54 -25.60
C LEU A 141 35.41 -12.33 -26.48
N LEU A 142 35.02 -13.35 -27.28
CA LEU A 142 33.80 -13.26 -28.07
C LEU A 142 32.57 -13.15 -27.20
N LEU A 143 32.50 -13.97 -26.14
CA LEU A 143 31.41 -13.93 -25.18
C LEU A 143 31.33 -12.56 -24.51
N LEU A 144 32.46 -12.07 -24.03
CA LEU A 144 32.54 -10.85 -23.25
C LEU A 144 32.23 -9.61 -24.09
N ALA A 145 32.73 -9.53 -25.32
CA ALA A 145 32.42 -8.44 -26.25
C ALA A 145 30.91 -8.31 -26.52
N SER A 146 30.27 -9.46 -26.89
CA SER A 146 28.83 -9.46 -27.14
C SER A 146 28.01 -9.17 -25.87
N PHE A 147 28.40 -9.72 -24.74
CA PHE A 147 27.73 -9.52 -23.46
C PHE A 147 27.86 -8.07 -22.98
N THR A 148 29.06 -7.49 -22.99
CA THR A 148 29.33 -6.11 -22.54
C THR A 148 28.57 -5.10 -23.38
N GLY A 149 28.65 -5.20 -24.71
CA GLY A 149 27.90 -4.33 -25.63
C GLY A 149 26.40 -4.44 -25.42
N GLY A 150 25.92 -5.67 -25.21
CA GLY A 150 24.52 -5.96 -24.90
C GLY A 150 24.05 -5.33 -23.60
N VAL A 151 24.76 -5.57 -22.49
CA VAL A 151 24.38 -5.05 -21.17
C VAL A 151 24.48 -3.53 -21.09
N LEU A 152 25.42 -2.94 -21.82
CA LEU A 152 25.62 -1.48 -21.86
C LEU A 152 24.52 -0.76 -22.63
N LEU A 153 24.21 -1.22 -23.85
CA LEU A 153 23.38 -0.47 -24.77
C LEU A 153 21.91 -0.92 -24.80
N THR A 154 21.61 -2.21 -24.56
CA THR A 154 20.23 -2.69 -24.61
C THR A 154 19.32 -2.02 -23.57
N PRO A 155 19.71 -1.88 -22.28
CA PRO A 155 18.92 -1.16 -21.29
C PRO A 155 18.81 0.35 -21.58
N PHE A 156 19.84 0.94 -22.15
CA PHE A 156 19.82 2.35 -22.55
C PHE A 156 18.82 2.61 -23.70
N VAL A 157 18.83 1.78 -24.72
CA VAL A 157 17.84 1.86 -25.82
C VAL A 157 16.41 1.67 -25.28
N TYR A 158 16.23 0.75 -24.32
CA TYR A 158 14.94 0.58 -23.64
C TYR A 158 14.54 1.84 -22.86
N LEU A 159 15.48 2.49 -22.17
CA LEU A 159 15.23 3.73 -21.44
C LEU A 159 14.76 4.84 -22.40
N VAL A 160 15.45 5.02 -23.52
CA VAL A 160 15.08 6.02 -24.56
C VAL A 160 13.70 5.68 -25.15
N PHE A 161 13.46 4.42 -25.48
CA PHE A 161 12.17 3.97 -26.01
C PHE A 161 11.02 4.23 -25.02
N GLU A 162 11.20 3.92 -23.75
CA GLU A 162 10.19 4.14 -22.72
C GLU A 162 9.94 5.64 -22.50
N PHE A 163 10.99 6.47 -22.53
CA PHE A 163 10.88 7.93 -22.48
C PHE A 163 10.05 8.49 -23.63
N LEU A 164 10.36 8.13 -24.88
CA LEU A 164 9.61 8.57 -26.05
C LEU A 164 8.16 8.09 -26.01
N ARG A 165 7.93 6.87 -25.55
CA ARG A 165 6.59 6.30 -25.41
C ARG A 165 5.77 7.02 -24.34
N GLN A 166 6.38 7.38 -23.20
CA GLN A 166 5.72 8.13 -22.14
C GLN A 166 5.37 9.53 -22.60
N GLN A 167 6.28 10.25 -23.25
CA GLN A 167 6.03 11.60 -23.76
C GLN A 167 4.85 11.63 -24.73
N HIS A 168 4.71 10.61 -25.58
CA HIS A 168 3.57 10.49 -26.51
C HIS A 168 2.24 10.19 -25.80
N ARG A 169 2.26 9.45 -24.70
CA ARG A 169 1.06 9.15 -23.88
C ARG A 169 0.61 10.34 -23.02
N TYR A 170 1.51 11.13 -22.48
CA TYR A 170 1.17 12.34 -21.72
C TYR A 170 0.32 13.32 -22.54
N HIS A 171 0.58 13.43 -23.84
CA HIS A 171 -0.20 14.29 -24.74
C HIS A 171 -1.61 13.76 -25.06
N LEU A 172 -1.89 12.47 -24.89
CA LEU A 172 -3.14 11.85 -25.37
C LEU A 172 -4.10 11.41 -24.28
N LEU A 173 -3.68 11.06 -23.06
CA LEU A 173 -4.53 10.31 -22.12
C LEU A 173 -4.53 10.79 -20.67
N GLY A 174 -3.67 11.68 -20.22
CA GLY A 174 -3.64 12.17 -18.82
C GLY A 174 -3.53 11.08 -17.75
N LEU A 175 -3.14 9.86 -18.13
CA LEU A 175 -3.13 8.70 -17.25
C LEU A 175 -1.81 8.59 -16.48
N ASP A 176 -1.96 8.42 -15.19
CA ASP A 176 -0.88 8.12 -14.23
C ASP A 176 -0.14 6.84 -14.67
N THR A 177 1.08 6.98 -15.17
CA THR A 177 1.90 5.83 -15.56
C THR A 177 2.72 5.37 -14.36
N SER A 178 2.78 4.06 -14.15
CA SER A 178 3.51 3.41 -13.06
C SER A 178 5.04 3.63 -13.08
N ASN A 179 5.56 4.26 -14.13
CA ASN A 179 6.99 4.58 -14.27
C ASN A 179 7.22 6.08 -14.05
N PRO A 180 8.16 6.48 -13.20
CA PRO A 180 8.49 7.89 -13.00
C PRO A 180 9.01 8.50 -14.31
N PRO A 181 8.57 9.73 -14.67
CA PRO A 181 9.06 10.43 -15.86
C PRO A 181 10.55 10.71 -15.73
N LEU A 182 11.24 10.72 -16.87
CA LEU A 182 12.66 11.07 -16.93
C LEU A 182 12.82 12.54 -16.50
N ARG A 183 13.47 12.78 -15.38
CA ARG A 183 13.64 14.14 -14.84
C ARG A 183 14.81 14.81 -15.55
N THR A 184 14.63 16.05 -16.00
CA THR A 184 15.74 16.87 -16.57
C THR A 184 16.92 16.97 -15.62
N SER A 185 16.67 16.97 -14.31
CA SER A 185 17.71 16.91 -13.28
C SER A 185 18.62 15.66 -13.38
N LEU A 186 18.12 14.52 -13.88
CA LEU A 186 18.93 13.33 -14.12
C LEU A 186 20.01 13.61 -15.18
N ILE A 187 19.63 14.23 -16.30
CA ILE A 187 20.57 14.55 -17.38
C ILE A 187 21.63 15.53 -16.86
N ILE A 188 21.21 16.56 -16.12
CA ILE A 188 22.12 17.56 -15.54
C ILE A 188 23.13 16.89 -14.59
N TRP A 189 22.68 16.06 -13.67
CA TRP A 189 23.56 15.36 -12.73
C TRP A 189 24.52 14.40 -13.43
N CYS A 190 24.04 13.63 -14.41
CA CYS A 190 24.89 12.74 -15.20
C CYS A 190 25.94 13.53 -15.99
N SER A 191 25.56 14.64 -16.64
CA SER A 191 26.51 15.50 -17.35
C SER A 191 27.54 16.12 -16.42
N LEU A 192 27.14 16.55 -15.24
CA LEU A 192 28.03 17.11 -14.22
C LEU A 192 29.07 16.05 -13.75
N PHE A 193 28.63 14.84 -13.41
CA PHE A 193 29.53 13.76 -13.03
C PHE A 193 30.49 13.35 -14.15
N PHE A 194 30.00 13.36 -15.41
CA PHE A 194 30.82 13.07 -16.56
C PHE A 194 31.93 14.13 -16.76
N ILE A 195 31.58 15.42 -16.68
CA ILE A 195 32.53 16.54 -16.81
C ILE A 195 33.57 16.50 -15.66
N ILE A 196 33.11 16.30 -14.42
CA ILE A 196 34.00 16.19 -13.26
C ILE A 196 34.93 14.98 -13.43
N GLY A 197 34.42 13.84 -13.89
CA GLY A 197 35.21 12.64 -14.13
C GLY A 197 36.29 12.84 -15.15
N ILE A 198 36.00 13.45 -16.31
CA ILE A 198 37.01 13.77 -17.32
C ILE A 198 38.04 14.77 -16.76
N GLY A 199 37.58 15.83 -16.07
CA GLY A 199 38.48 16.81 -15.45
C GLY A 199 39.42 16.17 -14.43
N THR A 200 38.94 15.23 -13.63
CA THR A 200 39.75 14.46 -12.67
C THR A 200 40.79 13.60 -13.37
N GLN A 201 40.43 12.96 -14.48
CA GLN A 201 41.39 12.17 -15.29
C GLN A 201 42.53 13.01 -15.86
N MET A 202 42.26 14.26 -16.23
CA MET A 202 43.29 15.14 -16.78
C MET A 202 44.33 15.64 -15.73
N VAL A 203 43.95 15.63 -14.46
CA VAL A 203 44.77 16.18 -13.36
C VAL A 203 45.49 15.09 -12.55
N LEU A 204 44.96 13.87 -12.50
CA LEU A 204 45.52 12.79 -11.70
C LEU A 204 46.78 12.22 -12.37
N SER A 205 47.80 11.97 -11.53
CA SER A 205 49.03 11.28 -11.95
C SER A 205 48.80 9.78 -12.16
N PRO A 206 49.57 9.11 -13.03
CA PRO A 206 49.42 7.67 -13.32
C PRO A 206 49.46 6.76 -12.10
N SER A 207 50.13 7.15 -11.02
CA SER A 207 50.19 6.38 -9.78
C SER A 207 48.86 6.29 -9.01
N LEU A 208 47.93 7.19 -9.30
CA LEU A 208 46.60 7.25 -8.66
C LEU A 208 45.48 6.67 -9.54
N GLU A 209 45.82 6.13 -10.73
CA GLU A 209 44.83 5.61 -11.70
C GLU A 209 43.88 4.56 -11.11
N ARG A 210 44.39 3.66 -10.24
CA ARG A 210 43.55 2.64 -9.61
C ARG A 210 42.47 3.23 -8.69
N LEU A 211 42.70 4.40 -8.09
CA LEU A 211 41.72 5.11 -7.30
C LEU A 211 40.61 5.67 -8.19
N LEU A 212 40.91 6.04 -9.43
CA LEU A 212 39.93 6.50 -10.43
C LEU A 212 38.84 5.45 -10.68
N LEU A 213 39.19 4.17 -10.69
CA LEU A 213 38.24 3.08 -10.87
C LEU A 213 37.16 3.08 -9.77
N ILE A 214 37.57 3.37 -8.53
CA ILE A 214 36.64 3.48 -7.39
C ILE A 214 35.72 4.73 -7.56
N VAL A 215 36.32 5.85 -7.98
CA VAL A 215 35.57 7.11 -8.19
C VAL A 215 34.51 6.97 -9.29
N VAL A 216 34.71 6.14 -10.29
CA VAL A 216 33.73 5.89 -11.37
C VAL A 216 32.49 5.14 -10.87
N PHE A 217 32.61 4.31 -9.83
CA PHE A 217 31.44 3.64 -9.24
C PHE A 217 30.57 4.58 -8.40
N LEU A 218 31.13 5.64 -7.83
CA LEU A 218 30.40 6.56 -6.97
C LEU A 218 29.20 7.23 -7.67
N PRO A 219 29.34 7.78 -8.90
CA PRO A 219 28.21 8.27 -9.68
C PRO A 219 27.10 7.24 -9.88
N ASN A 220 27.46 5.97 -10.15
CA ASN A 220 26.48 4.90 -10.33
C ASN A 220 25.62 4.70 -9.06
N VAL A 221 26.25 4.69 -7.89
CA VAL A 221 25.55 4.55 -6.61
C VAL A 221 24.64 5.75 -6.34
N VAL A 222 25.17 6.97 -6.49
CA VAL A 222 24.42 8.21 -6.22
C VAL A 222 23.24 8.36 -7.20
N MET A 223 23.47 8.09 -8.49
CA MET A 223 22.46 8.22 -9.51
C MET A 223 21.39 7.12 -9.40
N ALA A 224 21.78 5.90 -9.09
CA ALA A 224 20.85 4.81 -8.80
C ALA A 224 20.00 5.12 -7.55
N TRP A 225 20.61 5.65 -6.49
CA TRP A 225 19.89 6.04 -5.27
C TRP A 225 18.87 7.16 -5.52
N LYS A 226 19.26 8.19 -6.28
CA LYS A 226 18.43 9.38 -6.52
C LYS A 226 17.35 9.17 -7.59
N PHE A 227 17.68 8.45 -8.67
CA PHE A 227 16.83 8.31 -9.87
C PHE A 227 16.45 6.85 -10.19
N GLY A 228 16.80 5.91 -9.31
CA GLY A 228 16.48 4.50 -9.48
C GLY A 228 17.16 3.89 -10.71
N TRP A 229 16.46 2.97 -11.40
CA TRP A 229 17.00 2.23 -12.54
C TRP A 229 17.42 3.12 -13.71
N GLN A 230 16.73 4.24 -13.93
CA GLN A 230 17.06 5.19 -15.00
C GLN A 230 18.42 5.84 -14.74
N GLY A 231 18.66 6.24 -13.48
CA GLY A 231 19.97 6.78 -13.05
C GLY A 231 21.08 5.77 -13.17
N GLY A 232 20.83 4.53 -12.73
CA GLY A 232 21.81 3.44 -12.81
C GLY A 232 22.21 3.08 -14.24
N VAL A 233 21.27 3.01 -15.18
CA VAL A 233 21.55 2.74 -16.60
C VAL A 233 22.32 3.87 -17.25
N LEU A 234 21.89 5.13 -17.03
CA LEU A 234 22.52 6.27 -17.68
C LEU A 234 23.93 6.55 -17.13
N SER A 235 24.11 6.47 -15.81
CA SER A 235 25.42 6.64 -15.18
C SER A 235 26.39 5.50 -15.54
N GLY A 236 25.90 4.27 -15.68
CA GLY A 236 26.66 3.13 -16.17
C GLY A 236 27.20 3.35 -17.57
N LEU A 237 26.34 3.84 -18.48
CA LEU A 237 26.75 4.18 -19.85
C LEU A 237 27.80 5.30 -19.88
N LEU A 238 27.53 6.41 -19.19
CA LEU A 238 28.45 7.56 -19.18
C LEU A 238 29.79 7.23 -18.51
N GLY A 239 29.77 6.46 -17.40
CA GLY A 239 30.98 5.97 -16.75
C GLY A 239 31.77 5.04 -17.67
N SER A 240 31.10 4.18 -18.44
CA SER A 240 31.75 3.32 -19.43
C SER A 240 32.39 4.12 -20.56
N MET A 241 31.74 5.16 -21.05
CA MET A 241 32.32 6.09 -22.04
C MET A 241 33.55 6.80 -21.46
N MET A 242 33.49 7.25 -20.22
CA MET A 242 34.59 7.92 -19.56
C MET A 242 35.84 7.00 -19.44
N ILE A 243 35.66 5.76 -19.02
CA ILE A 243 36.77 4.77 -18.92
C ILE A 243 37.35 4.46 -20.29
N THR A 244 36.48 4.33 -21.29
CA THR A 244 36.92 4.09 -22.66
C THR A 244 37.78 5.25 -23.20
N ILE A 245 37.41 6.48 -22.90
CA ILE A 245 38.19 7.69 -23.25
C ILE A 245 39.52 7.69 -22.48
N ALA A 246 39.52 7.38 -21.19
CA ALA A 246 40.74 7.28 -20.37
C ALA A 246 41.75 6.33 -20.97
N ARG A 247 41.31 5.15 -21.42
CA ARG A 247 42.16 4.16 -22.07
C ARG A 247 42.85 4.71 -23.33
N GLN A 248 42.13 5.50 -24.13
CA GLN A 248 42.70 6.09 -25.37
C GLN A 248 43.82 7.11 -25.09
N VAL A 249 43.79 7.73 -23.93
CA VAL A 249 44.82 8.68 -23.46
C VAL A 249 46.00 7.94 -22.78
N GLY A 250 45.95 6.61 -22.75
CA GLY A 250 47.00 5.78 -22.12
C GLY A 250 46.82 5.59 -20.61
N ILE A 251 45.68 5.91 -20.09
CA ILE A 251 45.33 5.83 -18.69
C ILE A 251 44.43 4.58 -18.46
N GLY A 252 44.87 3.67 -17.59
CA GLY A 252 44.04 2.55 -17.15
C GLY A 252 44.38 1.21 -17.76
N PHE A 253 43.37 0.48 -18.26
CA PHE A 253 43.48 -0.91 -18.68
C PHE A 253 44.40 -1.11 -19.89
N SER A 254 45.44 -1.93 -19.72
CA SER A 254 46.30 -2.37 -20.82
C SER A 254 45.69 -3.50 -21.62
N ASP A 255 44.94 -4.38 -20.98
CA ASP A 255 44.26 -5.52 -21.61
C ASP A 255 42.78 -5.21 -21.95
N LEU A 256 42.37 -5.65 -23.14
CA LEU A 256 40.99 -5.51 -23.62
C LEU A 256 40.04 -6.34 -22.75
N LEU A 257 40.45 -7.51 -22.31
CA LEU A 257 39.65 -8.40 -21.48
C LEU A 257 39.33 -7.76 -20.12
N GLU A 258 40.31 -7.15 -19.47
CA GLU A 258 40.11 -6.42 -18.22
C GLU A 258 39.11 -5.25 -18.39
N LEU A 259 39.25 -4.49 -19.48
CA LEU A 259 38.35 -3.40 -19.81
C LEU A 259 36.91 -3.90 -19.96
N GLU A 260 36.67 -4.94 -20.77
CA GLU A 260 35.34 -5.49 -21.03
C GLU A 260 34.68 -6.03 -19.77
N ILE A 261 35.45 -6.75 -18.92
CA ILE A 261 34.96 -7.22 -17.60
C ILE A 261 34.53 -6.03 -16.74
N PHE A 262 35.34 -4.97 -16.71
CA PHE A 262 35.06 -3.81 -15.89
C PHE A 262 33.80 -3.08 -16.39
N LEU A 263 33.66 -2.84 -17.71
CA LEU A 263 32.50 -2.20 -18.31
C LEU A 263 31.21 -3.01 -18.06
N ALA A 264 31.27 -4.34 -18.21
CA ALA A 264 30.16 -5.22 -17.94
C ALA A 264 29.73 -5.16 -16.45
N THR A 265 30.71 -5.26 -15.55
CA THR A 265 30.50 -5.23 -14.10
C THR A 265 29.90 -3.90 -13.67
N GLN A 266 30.44 -2.77 -14.15
CA GLN A 266 29.92 -1.44 -13.85
C GLN A 266 28.47 -1.26 -14.31
N SER A 267 28.17 -1.68 -15.54
CA SER A 267 26.83 -1.57 -16.10
C SER A 267 25.82 -2.43 -15.35
N LEU A 268 26.20 -3.69 -15.01
CA LEU A 268 25.36 -4.59 -14.21
C LEU A 268 25.13 -4.05 -12.80
N LEU A 269 26.16 -3.52 -12.15
CA LEU A 269 26.07 -2.98 -10.80
C LEU A 269 25.17 -1.73 -10.78
N GLY A 270 25.37 -0.78 -11.71
CA GLY A 270 24.53 0.43 -11.82
C GLY A 270 23.07 0.08 -12.05
N MET A 271 22.79 -0.83 -12.98
CA MET A 271 21.44 -1.28 -13.30
C MET A 271 20.82 -2.10 -12.15
N GLY A 272 21.56 -3.06 -11.59
CA GLY A 272 21.10 -3.91 -10.49
C GLY A 272 20.75 -3.10 -9.25
N LEU A 273 21.62 -2.18 -8.84
CA LEU A 273 21.38 -1.27 -7.74
C LEU A 273 20.17 -0.35 -8.05
N GLY A 274 20.09 0.19 -9.26
CA GLY A 274 18.99 1.03 -9.68
C GLY A 274 17.65 0.30 -9.67
N ILE A 275 17.60 -0.96 -10.10
CA ILE A 275 16.40 -1.82 -10.02
C ILE A 275 16.01 -2.06 -8.56
N ALA A 276 16.97 -2.42 -7.70
CA ALA A 276 16.72 -2.69 -6.29
C ALA A 276 16.12 -1.47 -5.58
N ILE A 277 16.71 -0.29 -5.76
CA ILE A 277 16.23 0.97 -5.17
C ILE A 277 14.86 1.36 -5.71
N SER A 278 14.66 1.29 -7.02
CA SER A 278 13.35 1.60 -7.61
C SER A 278 12.26 0.67 -7.11
N ARG A 279 12.56 -0.63 -6.92
CA ARG A 279 11.63 -1.60 -6.35
C ARG A 279 11.29 -1.26 -4.89
N GLN A 280 12.30 -0.93 -4.10
CA GLN A 280 12.10 -0.53 -2.70
C GLN A 280 11.24 0.73 -2.59
N GLN A 281 11.52 1.75 -3.40
CA GLN A 281 10.72 2.98 -3.44
C GLN A 281 9.25 2.71 -3.83
N HIS A 282 9.03 1.84 -4.81
CA HIS A 282 7.67 1.46 -5.23
C HIS A 282 6.92 0.71 -4.12
N LEU A 283 7.59 -0.22 -3.43
CA LEU A 283 7.00 -0.94 -2.30
C LEU A 283 6.66 0.02 -1.15
N ALA A 284 7.56 0.96 -0.82
CA ALA A 284 7.32 1.96 0.22
C ALA A 284 6.12 2.86 -0.11
N MET A 285 6.02 3.34 -1.37
CA MET A 285 4.86 4.15 -1.80
C MET A 285 3.55 3.37 -1.76
N ASN A 286 3.54 2.09 -2.13
CA ASN A 286 2.35 1.27 -2.06
C ASN A 286 1.93 1.02 -0.61
N LEU A 287 2.89 0.74 0.28
CA LEU A 287 2.62 0.55 1.71
C LEU A 287 2.00 1.81 2.34
N ASP A 288 2.53 3.01 2.01
CA ASP A 288 1.97 4.27 2.48
C ASP A 288 0.53 4.50 1.96
N ARG A 289 0.25 4.17 0.69
CA ARG A 289 -1.11 4.22 0.12
C ARG A 289 -2.07 3.26 0.83
N TYR A 290 -1.64 2.02 1.11
CA TYR A 290 -2.47 1.05 1.84
C TYR A 290 -2.75 1.52 3.27
N ARG A 291 -1.72 2.04 3.96
CA ARG A 291 -1.86 2.59 5.30
C ARG A 291 -2.90 3.72 5.35
N ARG A 292 -2.80 4.70 4.45
CA ARG A 292 -3.77 5.82 4.39
C ARG A 292 -5.19 5.35 4.09
N ARG A 293 -5.37 4.35 3.22
CA ARG A 293 -6.69 3.77 2.95
C ARG A 293 -7.27 3.09 4.18
N LEU A 294 -6.46 2.32 4.89
CA LEU A 294 -6.88 1.64 6.12
C LEU A 294 -7.26 2.63 7.22
N GLU A 295 -6.46 3.69 7.40
CA GLU A 295 -6.75 4.76 8.36
C GLU A 295 -8.09 5.45 8.04
N ALA A 296 -8.34 5.77 6.76
CA ALA A 296 -9.60 6.36 6.31
C ALA A 296 -10.81 5.42 6.51
N GLU A 297 -10.64 4.13 6.23
CA GLU A 297 -11.70 3.13 6.44
C GLU A 297 -12.04 2.96 7.93
N LEU A 298 -11.02 2.91 8.78
CA LEU A 298 -11.21 2.85 10.24
C LEU A 298 -11.93 4.10 10.77
N GLN A 299 -11.56 5.28 10.28
CA GLN A 299 -12.23 6.52 10.66
C GLN A 299 -13.71 6.52 10.22
N ALA A 300 -14.00 6.17 8.98
CA ALA A 300 -15.37 6.08 8.49
C ALA A 300 -16.22 5.08 9.28
N ARG A 301 -15.63 3.95 9.67
CA ARG A 301 -16.31 2.95 10.51
C ARG A 301 -16.63 3.49 11.90
N ARG A 302 -15.71 4.24 12.53
CA ARG A 302 -15.95 4.88 13.82
C ARG A 302 -17.13 5.87 13.75
N GLU A 303 -17.12 6.74 12.74
CA GLU A 303 -18.20 7.72 12.52
C GLU A 303 -19.57 7.06 12.30
N LEU A 304 -19.61 5.96 11.53
CA LEU A 304 -20.84 5.20 11.34
C LEU A 304 -21.34 4.57 12.63
N THR A 305 -20.44 4.02 13.45
CA THR A 305 -20.80 3.41 14.74
C THR A 305 -21.34 4.47 15.70
N GLU A 306 -20.72 5.64 15.75
CA GLU A 306 -21.18 6.76 16.57
C GLU A 306 -22.57 7.25 16.13
N LYS A 307 -22.78 7.42 14.83
CA LYS A 307 -24.10 7.78 14.27
C LYS A 307 -25.18 6.74 14.59
N LEU A 308 -24.84 5.44 14.52
CA LEU A 308 -25.78 4.37 14.88
C LEU A 308 -26.20 4.45 16.34
N ILE A 309 -25.25 4.71 17.26
CA ILE A 309 -25.55 4.86 18.69
C ILE A 309 -26.47 6.06 18.91
N HIS A 310 -26.15 7.22 18.33
CA HIS A 310 -27.02 8.40 18.44
C HIS A 310 -28.43 8.15 17.88
N THR A 311 -28.53 7.52 16.70
CA THR A 311 -29.83 7.21 16.09
C THR A 311 -30.62 6.23 16.94
N GLU A 312 -29.98 5.22 17.53
CA GLU A 312 -30.64 4.28 18.44
C GLU A 312 -31.18 5.00 19.68
N GLU A 313 -30.38 5.88 20.30
CA GLU A 313 -30.79 6.66 21.47
C GLU A 313 -31.95 7.60 21.15
N ASP A 314 -31.89 8.35 20.04
CA ASP A 314 -32.96 9.24 19.62
C ASP A 314 -34.25 8.48 19.31
N THR A 315 -34.17 7.32 18.68
CA THR A 315 -35.31 6.46 18.40
C THR A 315 -35.93 5.95 19.70
N ARG A 316 -35.11 5.52 20.66
CA ARG A 316 -35.62 5.10 21.99
C ARG A 316 -36.25 6.25 22.75
N LYS A 317 -35.66 7.45 22.69
CA LYS A 317 -36.21 8.67 23.29
C LYS A 317 -37.56 9.06 22.70
N HIS A 318 -37.68 8.96 21.39
CA HIS A 318 -38.92 9.24 20.68
C HIS A 318 -40.01 8.23 21.05
N LEU A 319 -39.73 6.94 20.94
CA LEU A 319 -40.66 5.87 21.30
C LEU A 319 -41.11 5.96 22.77
N ALA A 320 -40.19 6.26 23.69
CA ALA A 320 -40.53 6.40 25.10
C ALA A 320 -41.52 7.56 25.32
N ARG A 321 -41.35 8.70 24.66
CA ARG A 321 -42.30 9.84 24.74
C ARG A 321 -43.65 9.49 24.13
N GLU A 322 -43.70 8.92 22.92
CA GLU A 322 -44.96 8.52 22.29
C GLU A 322 -45.72 7.51 23.14
N LEU A 323 -45.07 6.49 23.65
CA LEU A 323 -45.69 5.50 24.54
C LEU A 323 -46.20 6.15 25.83
N HIS A 324 -45.46 7.11 26.40
CA HIS A 324 -45.92 7.81 27.61
C HIS A 324 -47.18 8.67 27.34
N ASP A 325 -47.16 9.44 26.27
CA ASP A 325 -48.18 10.40 25.95
C ASP A 325 -49.49 9.70 25.46
N GLU A 326 -49.37 8.76 24.50
CA GLU A 326 -50.52 8.14 23.89
C GLU A 326 -51.12 7.03 24.78
N ILE A 327 -50.31 6.08 25.26
CA ILE A 327 -50.82 4.98 26.06
C ILE A 327 -51.13 5.44 27.48
N GLY A 328 -50.34 6.31 28.08
CA GLY A 328 -50.56 6.85 29.42
C GLY A 328 -51.87 7.63 29.51
N GLN A 329 -52.15 8.51 28.52
CA GLN A 329 -53.41 9.27 28.45
C GLN A 329 -54.63 8.37 28.23
N ASN A 330 -54.55 7.42 27.29
CA ASN A 330 -55.65 6.48 27.02
C ASN A 330 -55.99 5.60 28.22
N ILE A 331 -54.97 5.09 28.93
CA ILE A 331 -55.20 4.30 30.15
C ILE A 331 -55.85 5.13 31.24
N THR A 332 -55.41 6.37 31.41
CA THR A 332 -56.01 7.30 32.40
C THR A 332 -57.51 7.57 32.06
N ALA A 333 -57.81 7.80 30.78
CA ALA A 333 -59.19 7.98 30.30
C ALA A 333 -60.06 6.72 30.57
N ILE A 334 -59.55 5.53 30.29
CA ILE A 334 -60.24 4.26 30.57
C ILE A 334 -60.48 4.09 32.08
N GLN A 335 -59.53 4.44 32.93
CA GLN A 335 -59.69 4.36 34.40
C GLN A 335 -60.76 5.33 34.88
N ILE A 336 -60.80 6.57 34.40
CA ILE A 336 -61.83 7.57 34.75
C ILE A 336 -63.21 7.10 34.30
N GLN A 337 -63.34 6.63 33.09
CA GLN A 337 -64.60 6.11 32.54
C GLN A 337 -65.11 4.88 33.32
N SER A 338 -64.20 3.93 33.64
CA SER A 338 -64.51 2.77 34.42
C SER A 338 -64.98 3.14 35.84
N GLN A 339 -64.37 4.14 36.48
CA GLN A 339 -64.82 4.64 37.79
C GLN A 339 -66.21 5.34 37.71
N LEU A 340 -66.51 6.07 36.65
CA LEU A 340 -67.81 6.66 36.43
C LEU A 340 -68.92 5.60 36.27
N VAL A 341 -68.64 4.57 35.48
CA VAL A 341 -69.57 3.43 35.34
C VAL A 341 -69.79 2.69 36.68
N LYS A 342 -68.71 2.50 37.44
CA LYS A 342 -68.84 1.87 38.76
C LYS A 342 -69.69 2.68 39.76
N ARG A 343 -69.67 4.03 39.67
CA ARG A 343 -70.48 4.94 40.51
C ARG A 343 -71.90 5.08 40.06
N ALA A 344 -72.18 4.98 38.77
CA ALA A 344 -73.50 5.20 38.15
C ALA A 344 -74.27 3.88 37.88
N GLY A 345 -73.62 2.71 38.04
CA GLY A 345 -74.25 1.42 37.73
C GLY A 345 -75.17 0.94 38.83
N ASP A 346 -76.46 0.76 38.49
CA ASP A 346 -77.51 0.23 39.39
C ASP A 346 -77.51 -1.31 39.46
N THR A 347 -76.72 -2.01 38.64
CA THR A 347 -76.68 -3.47 38.59
C THR A 347 -75.36 -4.04 39.11
N PRO A 348 -75.37 -5.13 39.88
CA PRO A 348 -74.12 -5.77 40.36
C PRO A 348 -73.11 -6.16 39.24
N LEU A 349 -73.64 -6.53 38.09
CA LEU A 349 -72.89 -6.90 36.89
C LEU A 349 -72.10 -5.71 36.29
N ALA A 350 -72.69 -4.51 36.30
CA ALA A 350 -72.04 -3.29 35.78
C ALA A 350 -70.84 -2.86 36.70
N VAL A 351 -71.07 -2.98 38.01
CA VAL A 351 -70.04 -2.67 39.02
C VAL A 351 -68.86 -3.65 38.94
N GLU A 352 -69.14 -4.94 38.70
CA GLU A 352 -68.13 -5.98 38.55
C GLU A 352 -67.34 -5.76 37.23
N ALA A 353 -68.00 -5.53 36.10
CA ALA A 353 -67.37 -5.27 34.82
C ALA A 353 -66.48 -3.99 34.85
N ALA A 354 -66.97 -2.91 35.49
CA ALA A 354 -66.15 -1.71 35.69
C ALA A 354 -64.92 -2.00 36.58
N GLY A 355 -65.05 -2.86 37.58
CA GLY A 355 -63.91 -3.31 38.40
C GLY A 355 -62.86 -4.04 37.59
N GLN A 356 -63.29 -4.96 36.72
CA GLN A 356 -62.38 -5.72 35.83
C GLN A 356 -61.70 -4.82 34.81
N ILE A 357 -62.36 -3.85 34.20
CA ILE A 357 -61.77 -2.87 33.28
C ILE A 357 -60.71 -2.04 33.99
N ASN A 358 -60.99 -1.57 35.20
CA ASN A 358 -60.01 -0.77 35.96
C ASN A 358 -58.76 -1.62 36.35
N GLU A 359 -58.94 -2.88 36.70
CA GLU A 359 -57.83 -3.77 36.98
C GLU A 359 -57.00 -4.06 35.73
N LEU A 360 -57.64 -4.26 34.56
CA LEU A 360 -56.94 -4.41 33.28
C LEU A 360 -56.16 -3.15 32.93
N ALA A 361 -56.75 -1.97 33.07
CA ALA A 361 -56.09 -0.70 32.83
C ALA A 361 -54.86 -0.50 33.75
N ARG A 362 -54.94 -0.90 35.01
CA ARG A 362 -53.81 -0.88 35.95
C ARG A 362 -52.69 -1.80 35.51
N ARG A 363 -53.01 -3.01 35.05
CA ARG A 363 -52.00 -3.98 34.56
C ARG A 363 -51.31 -3.43 33.29
N ILE A 364 -52.05 -2.88 32.33
CA ILE A 364 -51.47 -2.27 31.14
C ILE A 364 -50.59 -1.10 31.52
N HIS A 365 -51.04 -0.24 32.43
CA HIS A 365 -50.26 0.89 32.93
C HIS A 365 -48.91 0.44 33.57
N HIS A 366 -48.97 -0.59 34.38
CA HIS A 366 -47.78 -1.17 35.01
C HIS A 366 -46.82 -1.73 33.96
N SER A 367 -47.31 -2.52 32.98
CA SER A 367 -46.51 -3.09 31.92
C SER A 367 -45.90 -2.01 31.01
N THR A 368 -46.65 -0.99 30.66
CA THR A 368 -46.17 0.15 29.86
C THR A 368 -45.06 0.90 30.59
N ARG A 369 -45.22 1.20 31.88
CA ARG A 369 -44.19 1.80 32.71
C ARG A 369 -42.93 0.94 32.77
N GLN A 370 -43.06 -0.37 32.86
CA GLN A 370 -41.94 -1.29 32.85
C GLN A 370 -41.20 -1.26 31.50
N LEU A 371 -41.90 -1.22 30.35
CA LEU A 371 -41.32 -1.07 29.02
C LEU A 371 -40.62 0.29 28.85
N LEU A 372 -41.26 1.38 29.32
CA LEU A 372 -40.66 2.72 29.29
C LEU A 372 -39.35 2.78 30.07
N ARG A 373 -39.28 2.15 31.24
CA ARG A 373 -38.03 2.06 32.02
C ARG A 373 -36.93 1.30 31.25
N GLN A 374 -37.28 0.31 30.44
CA GLN A 374 -36.33 -0.41 29.59
C GLN A 374 -35.87 0.43 28.37
N LEU A 375 -36.76 1.24 27.80
CA LEU A 375 -36.44 2.09 26.64
C LEU A 375 -35.64 3.32 27.05
N ARG A 376 -36.11 4.08 28.07
CA ARG A 376 -35.42 5.25 28.61
C ARG A 376 -35.75 5.40 30.12
N PRO A 377 -34.73 5.49 30.98
CA PRO A 377 -34.97 5.76 32.39
C PRO A 377 -35.45 7.21 32.58
N PRO A 378 -36.73 7.46 32.98
CA PRO A 378 -37.23 8.82 33.21
C PRO A 378 -36.43 9.57 34.31
N VAL A 379 -35.80 8.83 35.16
CA VAL A 379 -34.96 9.30 36.27
C VAL A 379 -33.82 10.23 35.81
N LEU A 380 -33.31 10.05 34.58
CA LEU A 380 -32.25 10.91 34.04
C LEU A 380 -32.78 12.27 33.56
N ASP A 381 -34.08 12.43 33.35
CA ASP A 381 -34.70 13.70 32.96
C ASP A 381 -35.07 14.53 34.21
N GLU A 382 -35.33 13.87 35.35
CA GLU A 382 -35.84 14.50 36.58
C GLU A 382 -34.74 14.70 37.65
N LEU A 383 -33.69 13.86 37.67
CA LEU A 383 -32.66 13.85 38.72
C LEU A 383 -31.25 14.11 38.15
N SER A 384 -30.37 14.59 39.00
CA SER A 384 -28.93 14.64 38.66
C SER A 384 -28.37 13.24 38.44
N LEU A 385 -27.25 13.10 37.67
CA LEU A 385 -26.60 11.81 37.45
C LEU A 385 -26.31 11.06 38.75
N LYS A 386 -25.83 11.76 39.78
CA LYS A 386 -25.57 11.20 41.09
C LYS A 386 -26.81 10.57 41.71
N GLU A 387 -27.91 11.32 41.76
CA GLU A 387 -29.17 10.87 42.32
C GLU A 387 -29.78 9.74 41.50
N ALA A 388 -29.71 9.81 40.17
CA ALA A 388 -30.20 8.78 39.26
C ALA A 388 -29.43 7.45 39.43
N LEU A 389 -28.11 7.49 39.61
CA LEU A 389 -27.31 6.28 39.87
C LEU A 389 -27.56 5.70 41.28
N HIS A 390 -27.75 6.55 42.32
CA HIS A 390 -28.16 6.11 43.63
C HIS A 390 -29.55 5.45 43.63
N HIS A 391 -30.50 6.05 42.89
CA HIS A 391 -31.82 5.47 42.72
C HIS A 391 -31.75 4.10 42.04
N LEU A 392 -30.93 3.98 40.98
CA LEU A 392 -30.72 2.74 40.26
C LEU A 392 -30.17 1.63 41.21
N VAL A 393 -29.13 1.96 41.99
CA VAL A 393 -28.55 0.97 42.96
C VAL A 393 -29.59 0.52 43.99
N ASN A 394 -30.40 1.44 44.48
CA ASN A 394 -31.48 1.14 45.45
C ASN A 394 -32.61 0.27 44.85
N GLU A 395 -32.91 0.46 43.57
CA GLU A 395 -33.96 -0.30 42.85
C GLU A 395 -33.64 -1.82 42.77
N PHE A 396 -32.35 -2.20 42.79
CA PHE A 396 -31.93 -3.60 42.81
C PHE A 396 -32.15 -4.28 44.18
N ALA A 397 -32.45 -3.50 45.26
CA ALA A 397 -32.76 -4.01 46.59
C ALA A 397 -31.77 -5.06 47.12
N PHE A 398 -30.46 -4.85 46.87
CA PHE A 398 -29.41 -5.82 47.24
C PHE A 398 -29.41 -6.12 48.73
N THR A 399 -29.67 -5.12 49.59
CA THR A 399 -29.71 -5.27 51.03
C THR A 399 -30.82 -6.23 51.48
N GLU A 400 -31.99 -6.20 50.82
CA GLU A 400 -33.10 -7.09 51.08
C GLU A 400 -32.80 -8.55 50.68
N ARG A 401 -31.84 -8.73 49.78
CA ARG A 401 -31.35 -10.02 49.30
C ARG A 401 -30.12 -10.51 50.09
N GLY A 402 -29.71 -9.82 51.14
CA GLY A 402 -28.54 -10.15 51.93
C GLY A 402 -27.20 -9.83 51.31
N ILE A 403 -27.19 -8.96 50.25
CA ILE A 403 -25.99 -8.53 49.55
C ILE A 403 -25.59 -7.16 50.07
N THR A 404 -24.37 -7.02 50.59
CA THR A 404 -23.82 -5.71 50.98
C THR A 404 -23.41 -4.94 49.74
N CYS A 405 -24.08 -3.82 49.44
CA CYS A 405 -23.77 -2.97 48.31
C CYS A 405 -23.16 -1.63 48.77
N ARG A 406 -21.95 -1.33 48.29
CA ARG A 406 -21.27 -0.06 48.55
C ARG A 406 -21.10 0.73 47.25
N PHE A 407 -21.70 1.94 47.21
CA PHE A 407 -21.57 2.84 46.04
C PHE A 407 -20.82 4.10 46.47
N ASP A 408 -19.69 4.33 45.81
CA ASP A 408 -18.82 5.50 46.03
C ASP A 408 -18.80 6.37 44.76
N TYR A 409 -19.32 7.60 44.87
CA TYR A 409 -19.42 8.57 43.79
C TYR A 409 -18.48 9.75 44.04
N GLN A 410 -17.40 9.84 43.27
CA GLN A 410 -16.31 10.80 43.43
C GLN A 410 -16.08 11.68 42.19
N LEU A 411 -17.13 12.04 41.47
CA LEU A 411 -17.00 12.98 40.34
C LEU A 411 -17.08 14.44 40.88
N PRO A 412 -16.10 15.30 40.52
CA PRO A 412 -16.10 16.72 40.92
C PRO A 412 -17.22 17.49 40.23
N ALA A 413 -17.58 17.13 39.01
CA ALA A 413 -18.69 17.69 38.25
C ALA A 413 -19.32 16.58 37.34
N PRO A 414 -20.61 16.64 37.01
CA PRO A 414 -21.22 15.72 36.09
C PRO A 414 -20.64 15.89 34.68
N PRO A 415 -20.58 14.81 33.87
CA PRO A 415 -20.19 14.90 32.48
C PRO A 415 -21.11 15.86 31.69
N GLN A 416 -20.57 16.60 30.73
CA GLN A 416 -21.36 17.54 29.93
C GLN A 416 -22.15 16.86 28.80
N SER A 417 -21.69 15.70 28.34
CA SER A 417 -22.33 14.96 27.25
C SER A 417 -23.49 14.10 27.77
N GLU A 418 -24.71 14.34 27.29
CA GLU A 418 -25.87 13.48 27.57
C GLU A 418 -25.61 12.02 27.20
N THR A 419 -24.91 11.79 26.09
CA THR A 419 -24.54 10.45 25.63
C THR A 419 -23.67 9.71 26.63
N VAL A 420 -22.71 10.40 27.23
CA VAL A 420 -21.85 9.82 28.29
C VAL A 420 -22.66 9.51 29.54
N ILE A 421 -23.54 10.44 29.97
CA ILE A 421 -24.44 10.26 31.13
C ILE A 421 -25.32 9.04 30.94
N PHE A 422 -25.97 8.93 29.79
CA PHE A 422 -26.83 7.81 29.45
C PHE A 422 -26.06 6.49 29.37
N THR A 423 -24.90 6.50 28.75
CA THR A 423 -24.04 5.33 28.64
C THR A 423 -23.58 4.84 30.01
N LEU A 424 -23.15 5.73 30.91
CA LEU A 424 -22.80 5.37 32.30
C LEU A 424 -23.98 4.72 33.05
N TYR A 425 -25.16 5.30 32.93
CA TYR A 425 -26.36 4.74 33.56
C TYR A 425 -26.65 3.33 33.04
N ARG A 426 -26.62 3.12 31.71
CA ARG A 426 -26.88 1.82 31.09
C ARG A 426 -25.80 0.79 31.42
N LEU A 427 -24.53 1.19 31.45
CA LEU A 427 -23.43 0.32 31.86
C LEU A 427 -23.64 -0.18 33.29
N LEU A 428 -23.93 0.76 34.21
CA LEU A 428 -24.19 0.40 35.60
C LEU A 428 -25.43 -0.49 35.73
N GLN A 429 -26.50 -0.18 35.01
CA GLN A 429 -27.73 -0.99 35.00
C GLN A 429 -27.45 -2.44 34.57
N GLU A 430 -26.71 -2.62 33.46
CA GLU A 430 -26.38 -3.94 32.93
C GLU A 430 -25.43 -4.70 33.86
N LEU A 431 -24.44 -4.00 34.43
CA LEU A 431 -23.52 -4.59 35.39
C LEU A 431 -24.23 -5.08 36.66
N LEU A 432 -25.14 -4.25 37.22
CA LEU A 432 -25.93 -4.63 38.40
C LEU A 432 -26.92 -5.77 38.09
N ASN A 433 -27.48 -5.79 36.87
CA ASN A 433 -28.34 -6.89 36.43
C ASN A 433 -27.54 -8.20 36.31
N ASN A 434 -26.31 -8.14 35.82
CA ASN A 434 -25.43 -9.30 35.74
C ASN A 434 -25.08 -9.82 37.15
N VAL A 435 -24.74 -8.94 38.09
CA VAL A 435 -24.50 -9.32 39.49
C VAL A 435 -25.76 -9.96 40.07
N SER A 436 -26.93 -9.33 39.90
CA SER A 436 -28.20 -9.83 40.47
C SER A 436 -28.63 -11.20 39.94
N LYS A 437 -28.28 -11.53 38.69
CA LYS A 437 -28.70 -12.76 38.00
C LYS A 437 -27.68 -13.89 38.06
N HIS A 438 -26.39 -13.55 38.12
CA HIS A 438 -25.35 -14.51 37.80
C HIS A 438 -24.21 -14.64 38.83
N ALA A 439 -24.05 -13.63 39.73
CA ALA A 439 -22.86 -13.61 40.56
C ALA A 439 -22.91 -14.47 41.80
N ASP A 440 -24.09 -14.72 42.40
CA ASP A 440 -24.26 -15.33 43.72
C ASP A 440 -23.33 -14.66 44.77
N ALA A 441 -23.22 -13.34 44.69
CA ALA A 441 -22.29 -12.55 45.51
C ALA A 441 -22.93 -12.16 46.83
N SER A 442 -22.09 -11.98 47.85
CA SER A 442 -22.50 -11.42 49.15
C SER A 442 -22.07 -9.96 49.30
N GLU A 443 -21.19 -9.48 48.46
CA GLU A 443 -20.71 -8.11 48.49
C GLU A 443 -20.54 -7.58 47.07
N VAL A 444 -20.97 -6.31 46.83
CA VAL A 444 -20.81 -5.57 45.58
C VAL A 444 -20.26 -4.19 45.88
N THR A 445 -19.19 -3.80 45.20
CA THR A 445 -18.58 -2.48 45.33
C THR A 445 -18.65 -1.77 43.99
N ILE A 446 -19.12 -0.53 44.01
CA ILE A 446 -19.25 0.34 42.82
C ILE A 446 -18.46 1.61 43.11
N LEU A 447 -17.54 1.95 42.25
CA LEU A 447 -16.75 3.17 42.29
C LEU A 447 -16.92 3.95 40.98
N LEU A 448 -17.34 5.19 41.05
CA LEU A 448 -17.35 6.11 39.92
C LEU A 448 -16.52 7.34 40.28
N CYS A 449 -15.37 7.52 39.64
CA CYS A 449 -14.48 8.63 39.89
C CYS A 449 -13.93 9.21 38.58
N GLN A 450 -13.35 10.40 38.67
CA GLN A 450 -12.60 10.98 37.57
C GLN A 450 -11.10 10.78 37.80
N ARG A 451 -10.42 10.20 36.82
CA ARG A 451 -8.96 10.04 36.81
C ARG A 451 -8.38 10.76 35.59
N HIS A 452 -7.68 11.86 35.79
CA HIS A 452 -7.22 12.75 34.71
C HIS A 452 -8.40 13.21 33.84
N ASP A 453 -8.35 12.97 32.53
CA ASP A 453 -9.42 13.34 31.59
C ASP A 453 -10.38 12.17 31.26
N GLN A 454 -10.44 11.17 32.15
CA GLN A 454 -11.29 9.99 31.97
C GLN A 454 -12.20 9.76 33.18
N LEU A 455 -13.41 9.36 32.88
CA LEU A 455 -14.36 8.81 33.85
C LEU A 455 -14.04 7.34 34.07
N HIS A 456 -13.86 6.95 35.31
CA HIS A 456 -13.53 5.59 35.72
C HIS A 456 -14.69 5.00 36.49
N LEU A 457 -15.39 4.04 35.89
CA LEU A 457 -16.44 3.24 36.54
C LEU A 457 -15.89 1.85 36.81
N GLU A 458 -15.86 1.46 38.06
CA GLU A 458 -15.48 0.11 38.50
C GLU A 458 -16.64 -0.53 39.25
N VAL A 459 -17.02 -1.75 38.82
CA VAL A 459 -17.99 -2.59 39.54
C VAL A 459 -17.33 -3.91 39.85
N ARG A 460 -17.33 -4.30 41.13
CA ARG A 460 -16.69 -5.52 41.63
C ARG A 460 -17.67 -6.28 42.49
N ASP A 461 -17.80 -7.57 42.25
CA ASP A 461 -18.49 -8.53 43.14
C ASP A 461 -17.52 -9.58 43.66
N ASN A 462 -17.92 -10.27 44.73
CA ASN A 462 -17.19 -11.37 45.33
C ASN A 462 -17.86 -12.74 45.03
N GLY A 463 -18.62 -12.84 43.97
CA GLY A 463 -19.39 -14.03 43.63
C GLY A 463 -18.59 -15.15 42.95
N SER A 464 -19.30 -16.01 42.23
CA SER A 464 -18.73 -17.20 41.57
C SER A 464 -17.80 -16.88 40.39
N GLY A 465 -17.79 -15.63 39.92
CA GLY A 465 -17.05 -15.22 38.73
C GLY A 465 -17.61 -15.81 37.43
N MET A 466 -16.96 -15.47 36.31
CA MET A 466 -17.30 -16.04 34.99
C MET A 466 -16.44 -17.28 34.74
N GLY A 467 -17.06 -18.43 34.46
CA GLY A 467 -16.35 -19.66 34.10
C GLY A 467 -15.49 -19.45 32.83
N SER A 468 -14.29 -20.01 32.87
CA SER A 468 -13.25 -19.84 31.79
C SER A 468 -13.65 -20.34 30.39
N GLN A 469 -14.82 -20.95 30.23
CA GLN A 469 -15.31 -21.51 28.95
C GLN A 469 -16.62 -20.90 28.44
N GLN A 470 -17.21 -19.90 29.11
CA GLN A 470 -18.40 -19.25 28.56
C GLN A 470 -17.99 -18.06 27.70
N PRO A 471 -18.39 -18.02 26.41
CA PRO A 471 -18.21 -16.82 25.58
C PRO A 471 -18.92 -15.66 26.27
N ALA A 472 -18.28 -14.50 26.29
CA ALA A 472 -18.87 -13.27 26.82
C ALA A 472 -20.27 -13.10 26.24
N GLY A 473 -21.30 -13.12 27.12
CA GLY A 473 -22.69 -12.99 26.70
C GLY A 473 -22.93 -11.67 25.92
N PHE A 474 -24.00 -11.60 25.16
CA PHE A 474 -24.36 -10.43 24.32
C PHE A 474 -24.34 -9.10 25.10
N GLY A 475 -24.62 -9.12 26.42
CA GLY A 475 -24.57 -7.93 27.27
C GLY A 475 -23.16 -7.34 27.41
N ILE A 476 -22.13 -8.18 27.64
CA ILE A 476 -20.73 -7.70 27.78
C ILE A 476 -20.19 -7.21 26.44
N GLN A 477 -20.52 -7.90 25.36
CA GLN A 477 -20.11 -7.45 24.03
C GLN A 477 -20.76 -6.11 23.66
N GLY A 478 -22.04 -5.94 23.91
CA GLY A 478 -22.74 -4.66 23.68
C GLY A 478 -22.21 -3.52 24.55
N MET A 479 -21.84 -3.79 25.80
CA MET A 479 -21.17 -2.81 26.65
C MET A 479 -19.79 -2.41 26.08
N ARG A 480 -18.98 -3.38 25.63
CA ARG A 480 -17.66 -3.10 25.04
C ARG A 480 -17.77 -2.27 23.76
N GLU A 481 -18.73 -2.59 22.90
CA GLU A 481 -18.99 -1.84 21.65
C GLU A 481 -19.37 -0.39 21.95
N ARG A 482 -20.27 -0.15 22.92
CA ARG A 482 -20.69 1.21 23.33
C ARG A 482 -19.54 2.02 23.92
N VAL A 483 -18.75 1.39 24.80
CA VAL A 483 -17.59 2.05 25.42
C VAL A 483 -16.54 2.41 24.37
N SER A 484 -16.23 1.48 23.45
CA SER A 484 -15.28 1.70 22.36
C SER A 484 -15.75 2.78 21.38
N ALA A 485 -17.04 2.87 21.11
CA ALA A 485 -17.62 3.90 20.22
C ALA A 485 -17.46 5.32 20.80
N LEU A 486 -17.43 5.46 22.13
CA LEU A 486 -17.15 6.73 22.81
C LEU A 486 -15.64 6.96 23.02
N GLY A 487 -14.77 6.14 22.43
CA GLY A 487 -13.33 6.25 22.60
C GLY A 487 -12.81 5.77 23.95
N GLY A 488 -13.62 4.99 24.68
CA GLY A 488 -13.29 4.39 25.95
C GLY A 488 -12.75 2.96 25.83
N ASP A 489 -12.42 2.38 26.99
CA ASP A 489 -11.98 1.00 27.13
C ASP A 489 -12.75 0.28 28.23
N LEU A 490 -13.05 -1.02 28.03
CA LEU A 490 -13.70 -1.90 28.98
C LEU A 490 -12.82 -3.12 29.24
N THR A 491 -12.37 -3.26 30.49
CA THR A 491 -11.60 -4.41 30.98
C THR A 491 -12.45 -5.25 31.91
N LEU A 492 -12.39 -6.57 31.74
CA LEU A 492 -13.10 -7.53 32.58
C LEU A 492 -12.08 -8.52 33.17
N GLU A 493 -12.07 -8.62 34.49
CA GLU A 493 -11.24 -9.53 35.26
C GLU A 493 -12.17 -10.48 36.04
N SER A 494 -11.91 -11.77 35.98
CA SER A 494 -12.70 -12.78 36.70
C SER A 494 -11.77 -13.82 37.30
N HIS A 495 -11.62 -13.78 38.65
CA HIS A 495 -10.86 -14.76 39.41
C HIS A 495 -11.70 -15.27 40.60
N ALA A 496 -11.79 -14.49 41.68
CA ALA A 496 -12.66 -14.74 42.85
C ALA A 496 -13.73 -13.64 42.84
N GLY A 497 -14.78 -13.81 42.01
CA GLY A 497 -15.75 -12.78 41.65
C GLY A 497 -15.47 -12.15 40.29
N THR A 498 -16.24 -11.12 39.94
CA THR A 498 -16.08 -10.37 38.68
C THR A 498 -15.72 -8.93 39.01
N ARG A 499 -14.77 -8.37 38.23
CA ARG A 499 -14.40 -6.96 38.25
C ARG A 499 -14.47 -6.40 36.85
N VAL A 500 -15.32 -5.43 36.64
CA VAL A 500 -15.45 -4.70 35.38
C VAL A 500 -14.98 -3.29 35.59
N ILE A 501 -14.06 -2.86 34.72
CA ILE A 501 -13.52 -1.51 34.72
C ILE A 501 -13.86 -0.86 33.38
N VAL A 502 -14.46 0.30 33.43
CA VAL A 502 -14.78 1.11 32.26
C VAL A 502 -14.11 2.46 32.38
N ASN A 503 -13.38 2.85 31.35
CA ASN A 503 -12.80 4.17 31.21
C ASN A 503 -13.44 4.89 30.03
N LEU A 504 -14.04 6.04 30.24
CA LEU A 504 -14.67 6.88 29.20
C LEU A 504 -14.02 8.26 29.21
N PRO A 505 -13.83 8.93 28.07
CA PRO A 505 -13.35 10.31 28.04
C PRO A 505 -14.37 11.25 28.68
N THR A 506 -13.92 12.22 29.46
CA THR A 506 -14.78 13.22 30.14
C THR A 506 -15.47 14.15 29.14
N ASN A 507 -14.77 14.49 28.05
CA ASN A 507 -15.28 15.28 26.95
C ASN A 507 -15.13 14.47 25.66
N LEU A 508 -16.22 14.21 24.98
CA LEU A 508 -16.17 13.81 23.59
C LEU A 508 -15.57 15.00 22.84
N GLN A 509 -14.29 14.89 22.43
CA GLN A 509 -13.71 15.91 21.55
C GLN A 509 -14.55 15.93 20.28
N GLN A 510 -15.34 16.99 20.12
CA GLN A 510 -15.83 17.35 18.80
C GLN A 510 -14.58 17.57 17.96
N THR A 511 -14.31 16.63 17.06
CA THR A 511 -13.30 16.83 16.02
C THR A 511 -13.68 18.12 15.29
N PRO A 512 -12.80 19.13 15.23
CA PRO A 512 -13.08 20.32 14.46
C PRO A 512 -13.26 19.89 12.99
N HIS A 513 -14.37 20.38 12.41
CA HIS A 513 -14.73 20.22 10.99
C HIS A 513 -13.66 20.74 10.03
#